data_8235e6a1bf5be140d6663bf63a6f7d59
#
_entry.id   8235e6a1bf5be140d6663bf63a6f7d59
#
_cell.length_a   1.000
_cell.length_b   1.000
_cell.length_c   1.000
_cell.angle_alpha   90.00
_cell.angle_beta   90.00
_cell.angle_gamma   90.00
#
_symmetry.space_group_name_H-M   'P 1'
#
loop_
_entity.id
_entity.type
_entity.pdbx_description
1 polymer ?
#
loop_
_entity_poly.entity_id
_entity_poly.type
_entity_poly.pdbx_seq_one_letter_code
_entity_poly.pdbx_strand_id
1 'polypeptide(L)'
;MVNIFCINTQTTHTFVEGTTLLEMIPVFFPAGDMEYPIIAAKVNNVCQGLKYRAFNSRQVEFMDYTSYVGRSVYCSSVCFLLCKAAKDLYPDCRIILRRPISKGYFCALDKGDGTSLQQADVDAISARMNELVAADMPFRRHEVRTQEAIELFDRLGYDDKVSLLETAGDVYVNYYTLDNTPDYYYEALLPSTGYLK
;
A
#
# COMPACT_ATOMS: atom_id res chain seq x y z
N MET A 1 16.16 6.99 -22.87
CA MET A 1 15.82 8.26 -22.17
C MET A 1 14.33 8.52 -22.32
N VAL A 2 13.64 8.93 -21.26
CA VAL A 2 12.21 9.24 -21.25
C VAL A 2 11.97 10.66 -20.76
N ASN A 3 11.00 11.34 -21.35
CA ASN A 3 10.60 12.70 -20.93
C ASN A 3 9.39 12.59 -20.00
N ILE A 4 9.50 13.12 -18.81
CA ILE A 4 8.46 13.15 -17.81
C ILE A 4 7.99 14.59 -17.61
N PHE A 5 6.72 14.84 -17.90
CA PHE A 5 6.06 16.10 -17.60
C PHE A 5 5.40 16.04 -16.23
N CYS A 6 5.82 16.90 -15.32
CA CYS A 6 5.22 17.00 -13.99
C CYS A 6 4.11 18.04 -13.97
N ILE A 7 2.89 17.62 -13.63
CA ILE A 7 1.71 18.51 -13.56
C ILE A 7 1.86 19.53 -12.44
N ASN A 8 2.43 19.12 -11.30
CA ASN A 8 2.55 20.00 -10.13
C ASN A 8 3.46 21.21 -10.40
N THR A 9 4.59 20.99 -11.08
CA THR A 9 5.59 22.04 -11.34
C THR A 9 5.48 22.65 -12.75
N GLN A 10 4.67 22.08 -13.64
CA GLN A 10 4.54 22.44 -15.06
C GLN A 10 5.88 22.38 -15.82
N THR A 11 6.76 21.47 -15.41
CA THR A 11 8.09 21.29 -16.01
C THR A 11 8.27 19.90 -16.60
N THR A 12 9.19 19.80 -17.58
CA THR A 12 9.57 18.52 -18.17
C THR A 12 11.03 18.24 -17.88
N HIS A 13 11.33 17.06 -17.38
CA HIS A 13 12.69 16.58 -17.19
C HIS A 13 12.90 15.24 -17.90
N THR A 14 14.14 15.00 -18.32
CA THR A 14 14.55 13.78 -19.01
C THR A 14 15.24 12.84 -18.03
N PHE A 15 14.80 11.58 -17.99
CA PHE A 15 15.32 10.55 -17.11
C PHE A 15 15.80 9.34 -17.90
N VAL A 16 16.62 8.51 -17.28
CA VAL A 16 16.97 7.19 -17.82
C VAL A 16 15.72 6.28 -17.75
N GLU A 17 15.54 5.43 -18.75
CA GLU A 17 14.47 4.42 -18.72
C GLU A 17 14.58 3.52 -17.48
N GLY A 18 13.45 3.25 -16.84
CA GLY A 18 13.39 2.48 -15.60
C GLY A 18 13.64 3.28 -14.32
N THR A 19 13.89 4.59 -14.40
CA THR A 19 13.90 5.48 -13.21
C THR A 19 12.55 5.41 -12.52
N THR A 20 12.55 5.29 -11.19
CA THR A 20 11.33 5.26 -10.37
C THR A 20 10.77 6.65 -10.12
N LEU A 21 9.47 6.73 -9.85
CA LEU A 21 8.84 8.00 -9.44
C LEU A 21 9.50 8.56 -8.18
N LEU A 22 9.91 7.71 -7.24
CA LEU A 22 10.60 8.11 -6.02
C LEU A 22 11.92 8.85 -6.31
N GLU A 23 12.71 8.33 -7.26
CA GLU A 23 13.98 8.95 -7.69
C GLU A 23 13.76 10.27 -8.47
N MET A 24 12.58 10.49 -9.03
CA MET A 24 12.23 11.72 -9.76
C MET A 24 11.83 12.86 -8.82
N ILE A 25 11.33 12.57 -7.61
CA ILE A 25 10.86 13.59 -6.66
C ILE A 25 11.87 14.70 -6.41
N PRO A 26 13.15 14.43 -6.05
CA PRO A 26 14.10 15.49 -5.74
C PRO A 26 14.47 16.36 -6.95
N VAL A 27 14.21 15.88 -8.18
CA VAL A 27 14.44 16.67 -9.42
C VAL A 27 13.30 17.67 -9.64
N PHE A 28 12.05 17.25 -9.37
CA PHE A 28 10.89 18.12 -9.52
C PHE A 28 10.65 19.03 -8.31
N PHE A 29 11.08 18.62 -7.11
CA PHE A 29 10.90 19.33 -5.84
C PHE A 29 12.23 19.46 -5.08
N PRO A 30 13.20 20.21 -5.62
CA PRO A 30 14.58 20.27 -5.08
C PRO A 30 14.66 20.92 -3.69
N ALA A 31 13.73 21.81 -3.36
CA ALA A 31 13.70 22.53 -2.07
C ALA A 31 12.80 21.89 -1.03
N GLY A 32 12.19 20.73 -1.33
CA GLY A 32 11.18 20.16 -0.44
C GLY A 32 9.91 21.00 -0.40
N ASP A 33 9.51 21.56 -1.53
CA ASP A 33 8.39 22.52 -1.67
C ASP A 33 7.01 21.92 -1.38
N MET A 34 6.94 20.69 -0.88
CA MET A 34 5.70 20.04 -0.46
C MET A 34 5.55 20.14 1.05
N GLU A 35 4.41 20.64 1.50
CA GLU A 35 4.07 20.72 2.93
C GLU A 35 4.06 19.34 3.60
N TYR A 36 3.69 18.31 2.82
CA TYR A 36 3.62 16.92 3.25
C TYR A 36 4.44 16.01 2.33
N PRO A 37 4.93 14.86 2.83
CA PRO A 37 5.65 13.91 2.00
C PRO A 37 4.80 13.44 0.81
N ILE A 38 5.44 13.36 -0.35
CA ILE A 38 4.84 12.73 -1.53
C ILE A 38 4.77 11.22 -1.27
N ILE A 39 3.61 10.63 -1.45
CA ILE A 39 3.33 9.24 -1.11
C ILE A 39 2.84 8.39 -2.29
N ALA A 40 2.34 9.01 -3.34
CA ALA A 40 1.88 8.36 -4.56
C ALA A 40 2.00 9.32 -5.75
N ALA A 41 1.73 8.82 -6.95
CA ALA A 41 1.56 9.67 -8.11
C ALA A 41 0.51 9.10 -9.08
N LYS A 42 -0.13 9.97 -9.86
CA LYS A 42 -0.85 9.54 -11.07
C LYS A 42 0.09 9.60 -12.26
N VAL A 43 0.18 8.50 -12.97
CA VAL A 43 0.89 8.38 -14.25
C VAL A 43 -0.18 8.27 -15.34
N ASN A 44 -0.29 9.28 -16.21
CA ASN A 44 -1.38 9.38 -17.19
C ASN A 44 -2.76 9.11 -16.56
N ASN A 45 -3.07 9.75 -15.43
CA ASN A 45 -4.30 9.62 -14.63
C ASN A 45 -4.52 8.26 -13.90
N VAL A 46 -3.58 7.31 -14.00
CA VAL A 46 -3.65 6.05 -13.26
C VAL A 46 -2.80 6.14 -12.00
N CYS A 47 -3.37 5.83 -10.83
CA CYS A 47 -2.65 5.83 -9.57
C CYS A 47 -1.54 4.77 -9.57
N GLN A 48 -0.32 5.19 -9.22
CA GLN A 48 0.86 4.35 -9.10
C GLN A 48 1.58 4.63 -7.80
N GLY A 49 2.15 3.58 -7.20
CA GLY A 49 3.07 3.72 -6.09
C GLY A 49 4.41 4.33 -6.55
N LEU A 50 5.14 4.93 -5.61
CA LEU A 50 6.39 5.63 -5.94
C LEU A 50 7.52 4.73 -6.47
N LYS A 51 7.39 3.40 -6.32
CA LYS A 51 8.32 2.42 -6.92
C LYS A 51 8.02 2.09 -8.38
N TYR A 52 6.96 2.67 -8.97
CA TYR A 52 6.68 2.54 -10.39
C TYR A 52 7.87 3.02 -11.24
N ARG A 53 8.25 2.22 -12.25
CA ARG A 53 9.35 2.52 -13.18
C ARG A 53 8.82 3.04 -14.49
N ALA A 54 9.33 4.18 -14.95
CA ALA A 54 8.94 4.78 -16.21
C ALA A 54 9.84 4.30 -17.36
N PHE A 55 9.26 3.57 -18.32
CA PHE A 55 9.95 3.11 -19.54
C PHE A 55 9.57 3.91 -20.80
N ASN A 56 8.60 4.81 -20.67
CA ASN A 56 8.14 5.67 -21.74
C ASN A 56 7.86 7.10 -21.21
N SER A 57 7.84 8.08 -22.09
CA SER A 57 7.44 9.44 -21.76
C SER A 57 6.02 9.46 -21.18
N ARG A 58 5.84 10.16 -20.07
CA ARG A 58 4.60 10.17 -19.28
C ARG A 58 4.32 11.54 -18.70
N GLN A 59 3.03 11.76 -18.40
CA GLN A 59 2.58 12.85 -17.56
C GLN A 59 2.41 12.31 -16.14
N VAL A 60 2.96 13.03 -15.15
CA VAL A 60 2.96 12.60 -13.74
C VAL A 60 2.42 13.72 -12.86
N GLU A 61 1.48 13.38 -11.97
CA GLU A 61 0.98 14.24 -10.90
C GLU A 61 1.34 13.60 -9.57
N PHE A 62 2.27 14.19 -8.83
CA PHE A 62 2.66 13.71 -7.49
C PHE A 62 1.62 14.13 -6.45
N MET A 63 1.37 13.24 -5.50
CA MET A 63 0.32 13.39 -4.50
C MET A 63 0.83 13.11 -3.10
N ASP A 64 0.41 13.95 -2.17
CA ASP A 64 0.51 13.73 -0.74
C ASP A 64 -0.81 13.15 -0.16
N TYR A 65 -0.89 12.98 1.17
CA TYR A 65 -2.07 12.44 1.82
C TYR A 65 -3.28 13.41 1.87
N THR A 66 -3.12 14.67 1.51
CA THR A 66 -4.23 15.65 1.50
C THR A 66 -5.16 15.41 0.32
N SER A 67 -4.63 14.86 -0.78
CA SER A 67 -5.42 14.44 -1.93
C SER A 67 -6.29 13.23 -1.60
N TYR A 68 -7.43 13.10 -2.28
CA TYR A 68 -8.32 11.94 -2.09
C TYR A 68 -7.60 10.60 -2.36
N VAL A 69 -6.86 10.53 -3.46
CA VAL A 69 -6.14 9.30 -3.86
C VAL A 69 -4.98 9.01 -2.90
N GLY A 70 -4.19 10.03 -2.53
CA GLY A 70 -3.11 9.86 -1.57
C GLY A 70 -3.63 9.41 -0.20
N ARG A 71 -4.78 9.94 0.25
CA ARG A 71 -5.43 9.47 1.48
C ARG A 71 -5.84 8.00 1.39
N SER A 72 -6.37 7.55 0.24
CA SER A 72 -6.72 6.14 0.03
C SER A 72 -5.47 5.25 0.13
N VAL A 73 -4.39 5.61 -0.55
CA VAL A 73 -3.08 4.92 -0.48
C VAL A 73 -2.55 4.84 0.95
N TYR A 74 -2.62 5.95 1.70
CA TYR A 74 -2.20 6.00 3.09
C TYR A 74 -3.04 5.06 3.97
N CYS A 75 -4.37 5.17 3.89
CA CYS A 75 -5.29 4.34 4.67
C CYS A 75 -5.13 2.84 4.37
N SER A 76 -5.00 2.45 3.10
CA SER A 76 -4.78 1.06 2.70
C SER A 76 -3.46 0.52 3.28
N SER A 77 -2.41 1.35 3.30
CA SER A 77 -1.12 0.97 3.90
C SER A 77 -1.19 0.81 5.42
N VAL A 78 -1.96 1.68 6.12
CA VAL A 78 -2.23 1.54 7.57
C VAL A 78 -3.02 0.25 7.84
N CYS A 79 -4.02 -0.05 7.02
CA CYS A 79 -4.80 -1.28 7.15
C CYS A 79 -3.92 -2.52 7.00
N PHE A 80 -3.02 -2.53 6.03
CA PHE A 80 -2.08 -3.64 5.85
C PHE A 80 -1.11 -3.77 7.03
N LEU A 81 -0.58 -2.64 7.54
CA LEU A 81 0.26 -2.63 8.73
C LEU A 81 -0.47 -3.22 9.94
N LEU A 82 -1.75 -2.85 10.14
CA LEU A 82 -2.60 -3.42 11.20
C LEU A 82 -2.76 -4.94 11.04
N CYS A 83 -3.05 -5.41 9.83
CA CYS A 83 -3.18 -6.84 9.54
C CYS A 83 -1.87 -7.59 9.84
N LYS A 84 -0.72 -7.03 9.44
CA LYS A 84 0.61 -7.59 9.73
C LYS A 84 0.86 -7.66 11.23
N ALA A 85 0.68 -6.55 11.95
CA ALA A 85 0.92 -6.46 13.38
C ALA A 85 0.04 -7.45 14.18
N ALA A 86 -1.23 -7.55 13.82
CA ALA A 86 -2.13 -8.49 14.47
C ALA A 86 -1.74 -9.96 14.20
N LYS A 87 -1.35 -10.29 12.96
CA LYS A 87 -0.90 -11.65 12.62
C LYS A 87 0.43 -12.03 13.25
N ASP A 88 1.31 -11.07 13.50
CA ASP A 88 2.56 -11.33 14.24
C ASP A 88 2.31 -11.74 15.70
N LEU A 89 1.25 -11.19 16.31
CA LEU A 89 0.88 -11.49 17.70
C LEU A 89 -0.11 -12.66 17.80
N TYR A 90 -1.00 -12.78 16.84
CA TYR A 90 -2.08 -13.77 16.78
C TYR A 90 -2.11 -14.40 15.40
N PRO A 91 -1.31 -15.45 15.12
CA PRO A 91 -1.16 -16.03 13.78
C PRO A 91 -2.48 -16.51 13.16
N ASP A 92 -3.40 -17.04 13.98
CA ASP A 92 -4.69 -17.56 13.56
C ASP A 92 -5.80 -16.49 13.54
N CYS A 93 -5.47 -15.23 13.79
CA CYS A 93 -6.47 -14.17 13.86
C CYS A 93 -7.15 -13.93 12.51
N ARG A 94 -8.43 -13.55 12.60
CA ARG A 94 -9.22 -13.02 11.48
C ARG A 94 -9.52 -11.55 11.70
N ILE A 95 -9.16 -10.72 10.70
CA ILE A 95 -9.41 -9.27 10.75
C ILE A 95 -10.43 -8.95 9.67
N ILE A 96 -11.50 -8.27 10.07
CA ILE A 96 -12.51 -7.75 9.14
C ILE A 96 -12.44 -6.24 9.20
N LEU A 97 -11.92 -5.65 8.13
CA LEU A 97 -11.95 -4.21 7.92
C LEU A 97 -13.32 -3.84 7.34
N ARG A 98 -14.11 -3.10 8.07
CA ARG A 98 -15.41 -2.61 7.61
C ARG A 98 -15.27 -1.19 7.07
N ARG A 99 -16.36 -0.70 6.43
CA ARG A 99 -16.43 0.66 5.88
C ARG A 99 -16.03 1.74 6.89
N PRO A 100 -15.51 2.88 6.40
CA PRO A 100 -15.13 3.99 7.25
C PRO A 100 -16.33 4.49 8.08
N ILE A 101 -16.05 4.78 9.36
CA ILE A 101 -17.00 5.42 10.26
C ILE A 101 -16.38 6.75 10.67
N SER A 102 -16.98 7.87 10.25
CA SER A 102 -16.45 9.22 10.50
C SER A 102 -15.04 9.38 9.92
N LYS A 103 -14.02 9.55 10.76
CA LYS A 103 -12.60 9.75 10.37
C LYS A 103 -11.75 8.47 10.48
N GLY A 104 -12.34 7.32 10.74
CA GLY A 104 -11.61 6.07 10.95
C GLY A 104 -12.29 4.86 10.31
N TYR A 105 -11.72 3.70 10.51
CA TYR A 105 -12.25 2.41 10.06
C TYR A 105 -12.68 1.59 11.27
N PHE A 106 -13.84 0.97 11.18
CA PHE A 106 -14.22 -0.07 12.14
C PHE A 106 -13.52 -1.36 11.77
N CYS A 107 -12.71 -1.87 12.69
CA CYS A 107 -12.02 -3.15 12.55
C CYS A 107 -12.58 -4.13 13.57
N ALA A 108 -12.97 -5.31 13.12
CA ALA A 108 -13.28 -6.43 13.99
C ALA A 108 -12.13 -7.43 13.93
N LEU A 109 -11.63 -7.84 15.07
CA LEU A 109 -10.56 -8.82 15.21
C LEU A 109 -11.08 -10.00 16.05
N ASP A 110 -11.00 -11.19 15.47
CA ASP A 110 -11.13 -12.47 16.16
C ASP A 110 -9.71 -13.05 16.30
N LYS A 111 -9.27 -13.33 17.52
CA LYS A 111 -7.91 -13.85 17.78
C LYS A 111 -7.72 -15.30 17.36
N GLY A 112 -8.82 -16.02 17.09
CA GLY A 112 -8.79 -17.45 16.74
C GLY A 112 -8.66 -18.40 17.94
N ASP A 113 -8.48 -17.88 19.15
CA ASP A 113 -8.32 -18.64 20.41
C ASP A 113 -9.63 -18.73 21.22
N GLY A 114 -10.74 -18.18 20.69
CA GLY A 114 -12.05 -18.13 21.34
C GLY A 114 -12.16 -17.11 22.46
N THR A 115 -11.14 -16.29 22.72
CA THR A 115 -11.16 -15.22 23.72
C THR A 115 -11.58 -13.89 23.10
N SER A 116 -12.27 -13.05 23.89
CA SER A 116 -12.64 -11.72 23.47
C SER A 116 -11.44 -10.78 23.45
N LEU A 117 -11.45 -9.83 22.51
CA LEU A 117 -10.45 -8.77 22.43
C LEU A 117 -10.52 -7.89 23.67
N GLN A 118 -9.36 -7.64 24.31
CA GLN A 118 -9.19 -6.80 25.48
C GLN A 118 -8.38 -5.55 25.14
N GLN A 119 -8.40 -4.55 26.00
CA GLN A 119 -7.59 -3.33 25.81
C GLN A 119 -6.09 -3.64 25.69
N ALA A 120 -5.60 -4.61 26.48
CA ALA A 120 -4.20 -5.04 26.41
C ALA A 120 -3.79 -5.59 25.03
N ASP A 121 -4.71 -6.29 24.34
CA ASP A 121 -4.46 -6.78 22.98
C ASP A 121 -4.35 -5.60 21.98
N VAL A 122 -5.20 -4.59 22.14
CA VAL A 122 -5.16 -3.37 21.30
C VAL A 122 -3.85 -2.61 21.52
N ASP A 123 -3.43 -2.49 22.78
CA ASP A 123 -2.17 -1.82 23.15
C ASP A 123 -0.95 -2.58 22.57
N ALA A 124 -0.97 -3.92 22.64
CA ALA A 124 0.07 -4.76 22.07
C ALA A 124 0.15 -4.64 20.55
N ILE A 125 -1.00 -4.65 19.86
CA ILE A 125 -1.06 -4.45 18.40
C ILE A 125 -0.54 -3.06 18.03
N SER A 126 -0.93 -2.03 18.75
CA SER A 126 -0.44 -0.65 18.54
C SER A 126 1.07 -0.55 18.73
N ALA A 127 1.62 -1.16 19.79
CA ALA A 127 3.06 -1.22 20.02
C ALA A 127 3.77 -1.93 18.85
N ARG A 128 3.23 -3.06 18.39
CA ARG A 128 3.79 -3.80 17.24
C ARG A 128 3.75 -3.00 15.95
N MET A 129 2.66 -2.27 15.68
CA MET A 129 2.59 -1.35 14.54
C MET A 129 3.70 -0.30 14.59
N ASN A 130 3.94 0.32 15.76
CA ASN A 130 5.01 1.30 15.93
C ASN A 130 6.40 0.71 15.70
N GLU A 131 6.66 -0.54 16.13
CA GLU A 131 7.90 -1.25 15.83
C GLU A 131 8.10 -1.45 14.32
N LEU A 132 7.05 -1.87 13.62
CA LEU A 132 7.09 -2.07 12.16
C LEU A 132 7.30 -0.74 11.41
N VAL A 133 6.72 0.37 11.90
CA VAL A 133 6.98 1.72 11.35
C VAL A 133 8.43 2.11 11.56
N ALA A 134 8.97 1.92 12.76
CA ALA A 134 10.36 2.25 13.08
C ALA A 134 11.37 1.40 12.28
N ALA A 135 11.00 0.17 11.91
CA ALA A 135 11.80 -0.72 11.08
C ALA A 135 11.85 -0.32 9.60
N ASP A 136 11.01 0.62 9.16
CA ASP A 136 10.92 1.12 7.77
C ASP A 136 10.84 0.00 6.72
N MET A 137 9.96 -0.97 6.94
CA MET A 137 9.83 -2.16 6.10
C MET A 137 9.16 -1.84 4.75
N PRO A 138 9.69 -2.34 3.62
CA PRO A 138 9.13 -2.05 2.30
C PRO A 138 7.81 -2.81 2.06
N PHE A 139 6.78 -2.11 1.57
CA PHE A 139 5.67 -2.75 0.89
C PHE A 139 6.16 -3.20 -0.50
N ARG A 140 6.12 -4.50 -0.77
CA ARG A 140 6.57 -5.09 -2.03
C ARG A 140 5.39 -5.51 -2.87
N ARG A 141 5.29 -4.96 -4.08
CA ARG A 141 4.28 -5.33 -5.07
C ARG A 141 4.78 -6.51 -5.89
N HIS A 142 3.90 -7.48 -6.10
CA HIS A 142 4.12 -8.65 -6.94
C HIS A 142 3.03 -8.67 -8.03
N GLU A 143 3.45 -8.84 -9.28
CA GLU A 143 2.55 -9.06 -10.41
C GLU A 143 2.65 -10.53 -10.80
N VAL A 144 1.54 -11.24 -10.73
CA VAL A 144 1.47 -12.69 -11.00
C VAL A 144 0.23 -13.02 -11.83
N ARG A 145 0.17 -14.24 -12.35
CA ARG A 145 -1.07 -14.74 -12.93
C ARG A 145 -2.14 -14.87 -11.84
N THR A 146 -3.38 -14.54 -12.17
CA THR A 146 -4.51 -14.60 -11.23
C THR A 146 -4.62 -15.96 -10.56
N GLN A 147 -4.41 -17.05 -11.31
CA GLN A 147 -4.44 -18.40 -10.78
C GLN A 147 -3.38 -18.64 -9.68
N GLU A 148 -2.17 -18.10 -9.84
CA GLU A 148 -1.08 -18.20 -8.83
C GLU A 148 -1.44 -17.45 -7.55
N ALA A 149 -2.10 -16.28 -7.68
CA ALA A 149 -2.60 -15.52 -6.53
C ALA A 149 -3.73 -16.26 -5.80
N ILE A 150 -4.68 -16.85 -6.55
CA ILE A 150 -5.76 -17.67 -5.99
C ILE A 150 -5.17 -18.82 -5.17
N GLU A 151 -4.24 -19.60 -5.74
CA GLU A 151 -3.59 -20.72 -5.05
C GLU A 151 -2.80 -20.29 -3.80
N LEU A 152 -2.20 -19.08 -3.83
CA LEU A 152 -1.52 -18.51 -2.67
C LEU A 152 -2.52 -18.20 -1.55
N PHE A 153 -3.60 -17.47 -1.86
CA PHE A 153 -4.57 -17.04 -0.87
C PHE A 153 -5.44 -18.20 -0.35
N ASP A 154 -5.74 -19.20 -1.18
CA ASP A 154 -6.42 -20.43 -0.77
C ASP A 154 -5.61 -21.20 0.29
N ARG A 155 -4.31 -21.40 0.05
CA ARG A 155 -3.40 -22.03 1.02
C ARG A 155 -3.31 -21.27 2.36
N LEU A 156 -3.57 -19.98 2.35
CA LEU A 156 -3.57 -19.13 3.54
C LEU A 156 -4.95 -19.02 4.21
N GLY A 157 -5.98 -19.64 3.63
CA GLY A 157 -7.34 -19.59 4.13
C GLY A 157 -8.02 -18.22 3.97
N TYR A 158 -7.65 -17.46 2.92
CA TYR A 158 -8.23 -16.14 2.63
C TYR A 158 -9.37 -16.25 1.61
N ASP A 159 -10.46 -16.92 2.00
CA ASP A 159 -11.60 -17.23 1.14
C ASP A 159 -12.21 -15.97 0.47
N ASP A 160 -12.20 -14.83 1.18
CA ASP A 160 -12.68 -13.55 0.68
C ASP A 160 -11.82 -13.03 -0.47
N LYS A 161 -10.50 -13.22 -0.41
CA LYS A 161 -9.57 -12.84 -1.48
C LYS A 161 -9.67 -13.77 -2.68
N VAL A 162 -9.81 -15.08 -2.44
CA VAL A 162 -10.04 -16.08 -3.49
C VAL A 162 -11.30 -15.73 -4.27
N SER A 163 -12.43 -15.55 -3.59
CA SER A 163 -13.71 -15.19 -4.23
C SER A 163 -13.65 -13.88 -5.01
N LEU A 164 -12.91 -12.89 -4.49
CA LEU A 164 -12.71 -11.61 -5.16
C LEU A 164 -11.91 -11.79 -6.46
N LEU A 165 -10.82 -12.53 -6.43
CA LEU A 165 -9.94 -12.76 -7.58
C LEU A 165 -10.61 -13.59 -8.66
N GLU A 166 -11.39 -14.62 -8.29
CA GLU A 166 -12.19 -15.42 -9.23
C GLU A 166 -13.22 -14.58 -9.98
N THR A 167 -13.78 -13.56 -9.30
CA THR A 167 -14.83 -12.70 -9.88
C THR A 167 -14.25 -11.58 -10.77
N ALA A 168 -13.02 -11.15 -10.53
CA ALA A 168 -12.39 -10.02 -11.23
C ALA A 168 -12.15 -10.30 -12.73
N GLY A 169 -11.87 -11.56 -13.10
CA GLY A 169 -11.69 -11.97 -14.50
C GLY A 169 -10.38 -11.49 -15.16
N ASP A 170 -9.49 -10.88 -14.42
CA ASP A 170 -8.19 -10.42 -14.89
C ASP A 170 -7.21 -11.60 -15.07
N VAL A 171 -6.35 -11.55 -16.10
CA VAL A 171 -5.34 -12.58 -16.36
C VAL A 171 -4.15 -12.44 -15.42
N TYR A 172 -3.80 -11.20 -15.06
CA TYR A 172 -2.74 -10.86 -14.12
C TYR A 172 -3.29 -9.94 -13.03
N VAL A 173 -2.84 -10.18 -11.81
CA VAL A 173 -3.21 -9.37 -10.64
C VAL A 173 -1.98 -8.96 -9.87
N ASN A 174 -2.15 -7.91 -9.09
CA ASN A 174 -1.11 -7.45 -8.18
C ASN A 174 -1.53 -7.76 -6.75
N TYR A 175 -0.60 -8.30 -5.98
CA TYR A 175 -0.73 -8.37 -4.53
C TYR A 175 0.51 -7.76 -3.88
N TYR A 176 0.45 -7.51 -2.59
CA TYR A 176 1.55 -6.93 -1.84
C TYR A 176 2.02 -7.88 -0.75
N THR A 177 3.32 -7.76 -0.40
CA THR A 177 3.84 -8.37 0.82
C THR A 177 4.45 -7.31 1.73
N LEU A 178 4.20 -7.47 3.02
CA LEU A 178 4.92 -6.78 4.08
C LEU A 178 5.65 -7.87 4.87
N ASP A 179 6.99 -7.91 4.73
CA ASP A 179 7.80 -9.05 5.14
C ASP A 179 7.27 -10.35 4.49
N ASN A 180 6.88 -11.34 5.28
CA ASN A 180 6.36 -12.62 4.85
C ASN A 180 4.82 -12.69 4.78
N THR A 181 4.12 -11.59 5.07
CA THR A 181 2.66 -11.53 5.07
C THR A 181 2.17 -11.00 3.73
N PRO A 182 1.47 -11.79 2.89
CA PRO A 182 0.83 -11.32 1.67
C PRO A 182 -0.57 -10.79 1.96
N ASP A 183 -0.99 -9.78 1.17
CA ASP A 183 -2.38 -9.33 1.13
C ASP A 183 -2.71 -8.69 -0.22
N TYR A 184 -4.00 -8.62 -0.55
CA TYR A 184 -4.49 -8.09 -1.81
C TYR A 184 -5.03 -6.67 -1.63
N TYR A 185 -4.46 -5.74 -2.39
CA TYR A 185 -4.94 -4.35 -2.49
C TYR A 185 -5.04 -3.95 -3.95
N TYR A 186 -6.20 -3.43 -4.34
CA TYR A 186 -6.44 -2.92 -5.69
C TYR A 186 -5.62 -1.66 -5.98
N GLU A 187 -5.44 -0.81 -4.98
CA GLU A 187 -4.71 0.45 -5.09
C GLU A 187 -3.22 0.27 -4.79
N ALA A 188 -2.44 1.28 -5.16
CA ALA A 188 -1.04 1.36 -4.76
C ALA A 188 -0.91 1.51 -3.24
N LEU A 189 0.19 1.02 -2.68
CA LEU A 189 0.57 1.23 -1.29
C LEU A 189 1.79 2.17 -1.20
N LEU A 190 2.04 2.67 0.01
CA LEU A 190 3.23 3.45 0.35
C LEU A 190 4.53 2.69 0.00
N PRO A 191 5.66 3.38 -0.20
CA PRO A 191 6.94 2.71 -0.44
C PRO A 191 7.39 1.80 0.70
N SER A 192 7.17 2.23 1.95
CA SER A 192 7.55 1.51 3.16
C SER A 192 6.72 1.96 4.37
N THR A 193 6.83 1.22 5.47
CA THR A 193 6.14 1.52 6.72
C THR A 193 6.62 2.81 7.37
N GLY A 194 7.86 3.26 7.11
CA GLY A 194 8.41 4.51 7.61
C GLY A 194 7.70 5.79 7.12
N TYR A 195 6.87 5.68 6.08
CA TYR A 195 5.99 6.78 5.64
C TYR A 195 4.74 6.95 6.52
N LEU A 196 4.44 5.97 7.36
CA LEU A 196 3.31 6.01 8.32
C LEU A 196 3.73 6.76 9.60
N LYS A 197 2.84 7.63 10.10
CA LYS A 197 3.06 8.41 11.33
C LYS A 197 1.81 8.35 12.21
#